data_fdd3ee70f12ad8969fbc9a841591c3c0
#
_entry.id   fdd3ee70f12ad8969fbc9a841591c3c0
#
_cell.length_a   1.000
_cell.length_b   1.000
_cell.length_c   1.000
_cell.angle_alpha   90.00
_cell.angle_beta   90.00
_cell.angle_gamma   90.00
#
_symmetry.space_group_name_H-M   'P 1'
#
loop_
_entity.id
_entity.type
_entity.pdbx_description
1 polymer ?
#
loop_
_entity_poly.entity_id
_entity_poly.type
_entity_poly.pdbx_seq_one_letter_code
_entity_poly.pdbx_strand_id
1 'polypeptide(L)'
;RYALTIAGCGSMNEAAKRLFLSQPSLSETVKELEQEIGLQIFMRSNRGIIITPEGEEFLGYARQVIDQYGILKARYVEKQRKEKFSVSMQHYTFAVKAFVETVKKAGMDSYEFAANETTTYDVMENVRNFKSEIGVLYLNDFNEQVLMKIIREKGLEFEELFACDTYVYLWSGHPLAGQSVISMEELDEYPCLSFDQGRNSSLYLAEEMKSTYDYKRLIKANDRATLLNFMIGLNAYTLCSGIICEELNGSDYMAIPLKETEKMRIGYVKRKGASISHIGQIYIEELKKYKEKIM
;
A
#
# COMPACT_ATOMS: atom_id res chain seq x y z
N ARG A 1 -17.27 20.17 -0.12
CA ARG A 1 -16.07 20.93 -0.53
C ARG A 1 -15.64 21.94 0.53
N TYR A 2 -16.56 22.79 1.03
CA TYR A 2 -16.25 23.84 2.01
C TYR A 2 -15.61 23.28 3.28
N ALA A 3 -16.19 22.22 3.86
CA ALA A 3 -15.63 21.57 5.06
C ALA A 3 -14.19 21.08 4.84
N LEU A 4 -13.88 20.47 3.69
CA LEU A 4 -12.53 20.04 3.36
C LEU A 4 -11.54 21.22 3.24
N THR A 5 -11.98 22.34 2.67
CA THR A 5 -11.12 23.56 2.58
C THR A 5 -10.84 24.13 3.97
N ILE A 6 -11.84 24.16 4.85
CA ILE A 6 -11.70 24.62 6.24
C ILE A 6 -10.72 23.72 7.00
N ALA A 7 -10.86 22.42 6.88
CA ALA A 7 -9.95 21.44 7.50
C ALA A 7 -8.50 21.63 7.04
N GLY A 8 -8.29 21.89 5.74
CA GLY A 8 -6.96 22.14 5.18
C GLY A 8 -6.34 23.48 5.56
N CYS A 9 -7.17 24.48 5.88
CA CYS A 9 -6.68 25.82 6.27
C CYS A 9 -6.50 25.97 7.79
N GLY A 10 -7.15 25.14 8.61
CA GLY A 10 -7.16 25.26 10.07
C GLY A 10 -7.81 26.55 10.60
N SER A 11 -8.37 27.38 9.71
CA SER A 11 -8.95 28.69 10.02
C SER A 11 -10.14 29.01 9.12
N MET A 12 -11.25 29.43 9.72
CA MET A 12 -12.45 29.82 8.99
C MET A 12 -12.21 31.06 8.11
N ASN A 13 -11.45 32.02 8.61
CA ASN A 13 -11.12 33.24 7.88
C ASN A 13 -10.27 32.95 6.64
N GLU A 14 -9.27 32.09 6.78
CA GLU A 14 -8.38 31.72 5.67
C GLU A 14 -9.14 30.88 4.63
N ALA A 15 -9.96 29.96 5.07
CA ALA A 15 -10.81 29.18 4.18
C ALA A 15 -11.80 30.05 3.42
N ALA A 16 -12.42 31.04 4.08
CA ALA A 16 -13.34 31.99 3.45
C ALA A 16 -12.66 32.80 2.34
N LYS A 17 -11.44 33.34 2.59
CA LYS A 17 -10.63 34.01 1.57
C LYS A 17 -10.37 33.07 0.38
N ARG A 18 -9.92 31.86 0.65
CA ARG A 18 -9.60 30.88 -0.41
C ARG A 18 -10.83 30.46 -1.23
N LEU A 19 -12.01 30.53 -0.65
CA LEU A 19 -13.26 30.18 -1.29
C LEU A 19 -13.97 31.38 -1.92
N PHE A 20 -13.41 32.58 -1.77
CA PHE A 20 -14.03 33.85 -2.22
C PHE A 20 -15.40 34.10 -1.59
N LEU A 21 -15.56 33.74 -0.31
CA LEU A 21 -16.78 33.90 0.47
C LEU A 21 -16.55 34.83 1.67
N SER A 22 -17.65 35.37 2.22
CA SER A 22 -17.60 35.99 3.53
C SER A 22 -17.46 34.92 4.62
N GLN A 23 -16.73 35.20 5.70
CA GLN A 23 -16.60 34.26 6.81
C GLN A 23 -17.95 33.92 7.46
N PRO A 24 -18.91 34.89 7.66
CA PRO A 24 -20.23 34.55 8.16
C PRO A 24 -20.97 33.55 7.26
N SER A 25 -20.99 33.77 5.94
CA SER A 25 -21.67 32.87 5.00
C SER A 25 -21.07 31.46 5.03
N LEU A 26 -19.72 31.35 5.07
CA LEU A 26 -19.05 30.04 5.17
C LEU A 26 -19.38 29.34 6.50
N SER A 27 -19.44 30.11 7.60
CA SER A 27 -19.77 29.58 8.93
C SER A 27 -21.23 29.05 8.97
N GLU A 28 -22.15 29.76 8.33
CA GLU A 28 -23.56 29.37 8.24
C GLU A 28 -23.73 28.10 7.40
N THR A 29 -23.13 28.04 6.23
CA THR A 29 -23.18 26.83 5.37
C THR A 29 -22.61 25.60 6.07
N VAL A 30 -21.54 25.74 6.87
CA VAL A 30 -21.00 24.60 7.64
C VAL A 30 -21.94 24.20 8.76
N LYS A 31 -22.56 25.17 9.45
CA LYS A 31 -23.54 24.89 10.49
C LYS A 31 -24.78 24.17 9.96
N GLU A 32 -25.26 24.56 8.77
CA GLU A 32 -26.34 23.86 8.09
C GLU A 32 -25.96 22.42 7.76
N LEU A 33 -24.75 22.18 7.22
CA LEU A 33 -24.24 20.84 6.96
C LEU A 33 -24.18 20.00 8.25
N GLU A 34 -23.61 20.54 9.32
CA GLU A 34 -23.55 19.85 10.62
C GLU A 34 -24.93 19.51 11.19
N GLN A 35 -25.92 20.39 10.99
CA GLN A 35 -27.31 20.13 11.36
C GLN A 35 -27.95 19.03 10.49
N GLU A 36 -27.71 19.05 9.19
CA GLU A 36 -28.25 18.07 8.25
C GLU A 36 -27.72 16.64 8.55
N ILE A 37 -26.42 16.51 8.84
CA ILE A 37 -25.79 15.21 9.12
C ILE A 37 -25.87 14.79 10.59
N GLY A 38 -26.32 15.71 11.47
CA GLY A 38 -26.50 15.43 12.91
C GLY A 38 -25.22 15.25 13.71
N LEU A 39 -24.09 15.76 13.18
CA LEU A 39 -22.79 15.70 13.87
C LEU A 39 -22.03 17.03 13.77
N GLN A 40 -21.19 17.32 14.76
CA GLN A 40 -20.32 18.48 14.76
C GLN A 40 -18.98 18.10 14.13
N ILE A 41 -18.62 18.77 13.01
CA ILE A 41 -17.36 18.55 12.32
C ILE A 41 -16.24 19.37 12.95
N PHE A 42 -16.56 20.63 13.35
CA PHE A 42 -15.57 21.60 13.83
C PHE A 42 -15.94 22.16 15.19
N MET A 43 -14.92 22.28 16.05
CA MET A 43 -14.99 23.06 17.28
C MET A 43 -14.11 24.31 17.17
N ARG A 44 -14.58 25.43 17.75
CA ARG A 44 -13.78 26.65 17.84
C ARG A 44 -12.86 26.59 19.05
N SER A 45 -11.63 27.00 18.87
CA SER A 45 -10.65 27.16 19.95
C SER A 45 -9.98 28.54 19.87
N ASN A 46 -9.31 28.92 20.93
CA ASN A 46 -8.52 30.17 20.97
C ASN A 46 -7.34 30.17 19.96
N ARG A 47 -7.01 29.01 19.37
CA ARG A 47 -5.94 28.83 18.39
C ARG A 47 -6.43 28.57 16.97
N GLY A 48 -7.75 28.62 16.74
CA GLY A 48 -8.34 28.34 15.43
C GLY A 48 -9.44 27.28 15.51
N ILE A 49 -9.53 26.43 14.51
CA ILE A 49 -10.50 25.36 14.39
C ILE A 49 -9.86 24.02 14.73
N ILE A 50 -10.54 23.22 15.53
CA ILE A 50 -10.21 21.83 15.85
C ILE A 50 -11.26 20.95 15.15
N ILE A 51 -10.82 19.90 14.49
CA ILE A 51 -11.69 18.87 13.90
C ILE A 51 -12.05 17.88 15.00
N THR A 52 -13.34 17.52 15.11
CA THR A 52 -13.79 16.49 16.06
C THR A 52 -13.40 15.09 15.53
N PRO A 53 -13.34 14.05 16.38
CA PRO A 53 -13.09 12.67 15.91
C PRO A 53 -14.12 12.22 14.86
N GLU A 54 -15.40 12.51 15.08
CA GLU A 54 -16.48 12.21 14.15
C GLU A 54 -16.35 13.06 12.88
N GLY A 55 -15.88 14.31 13.02
CA GLY A 55 -15.56 15.20 11.90
C GLY A 55 -14.40 14.68 11.04
N GLU A 56 -13.37 14.07 11.62
CA GLU A 56 -12.28 13.45 10.87
C GLU A 56 -12.79 12.28 9.99
N GLU A 57 -13.66 11.44 10.56
CA GLU A 57 -14.29 10.35 9.83
C GLU A 57 -15.13 10.88 8.67
N PHE A 58 -16.04 11.84 8.94
CA PHE A 58 -16.85 12.48 7.92
C PHE A 58 -16.01 13.11 6.80
N LEU A 59 -14.98 13.85 7.15
CA LEU A 59 -14.06 14.49 6.18
C LEU A 59 -13.31 13.47 5.33
N GLY A 60 -13.00 12.29 5.89
CA GLY A 60 -12.45 11.16 5.16
C GLY A 60 -13.38 10.71 4.02
N TYR A 61 -14.65 10.45 4.32
CA TYR A 61 -15.65 10.11 3.30
C TYR A 61 -15.93 11.26 2.33
N ALA A 62 -16.03 12.49 2.83
CA ALA A 62 -16.23 13.67 2.00
C ALA A 62 -15.09 13.87 0.97
N ARG A 63 -13.84 13.58 1.36
CA ARG A 63 -12.70 13.63 0.44
C ARG A 63 -12.85 12.61 -0.67
N GLN A 64 -13.21 11.37 -0.35
CA GLN A 64 -13.44 10.31 -1.33
C GLN A 64 -14.49 10.72 -2.38
N VAL A 65 -15.61 11.28 -1.92
CA VAL A 65 -16.70 11.75 -2.82
C VAL A 65 -16.20 12.86 -3.74
N ILE A 66 -15.47 13.85 -3.21
CA ILE A 66 -14.96 14.96 -4.01
C ILE A 66 -13.91 14.48 -5.02
N ASP A 67 -13.04 13.55 -4.64
CA ASP A 67 -12.05 12.95 -5.54
C ASP A 67 -12.73 12.17 -6.68
N GLN A 68 -13.76 11.37 -6.37
CA GLN A 68 -14.56 10.68 -7.39
C GLN A 68 -15.30 11.64 -8.30
N TYR A 69 -15.87 12.72 -7.74
CA TYR A 69 -16.49 13.79 -8.54
C TYR A 69 -15.45 14.47 -9.45
N GLY A 70 -14.24 14.72 -8.95
CA GLY A 70 -13.13 15.26 -9.75
C GLY A 70 -12.79 14.37 -10.94
N ILE A 71 -12.72 13.05 -10.75
CA ILE A 71 -12.50 12.06 -11.81
C ILE A 71 -13.64 12.12 -12.85
N LEU A 72 -14.88 12.13 -12.40
CA LEU A 72 -16.04 12.25 -13.30
C LEU A 72 -15.99 13.55 -14.10
N LYS A 73 -15.70 14.66 -13.44
CA LYS A 73 -15.62 15.97 -14.08
C LYS A 73 -14.51 16.03 -15.12
N ALA A 74 -13.31 15.57 -14.77
CA ALA A 74 -12.16 15.50 -15.69
C ALA A 74 -12.48 14.62 -16.91
N ARG A 75 -13.12 13.47 -16.68
CA ARG A 75 -13.43 12.51 -17.72
C ARG A 75 -14.54 12.97 -18.70
N TYR A 76 -15.56 13.63 -18.18
CA TYR A 76 -16.78 13.92 -18.97
C TYR A 76 -16.99 15.41 -19.27
N VAL A 77 -16.49 16.32 -18.45
CA VAL A 77 -16.69 17.77 -18.61
C VAL A 77 -15.47 18.44 -19.21
N GLU A 78 -14.27 18.16 -18.71
CA GLU A 78 -13.04 18.89 -19.10
C GLU A 78 -12.31 18.26 -20.28
N LYS A 79 -12.79 17.11 -20.84
CA LYS A 79 -12.21 16.40 -21.98
C LYS A 79 -10.70 16.12 -21.91
N GLN A 80 -10.04 16.35 -20.79
CA GLN A 80 -8.65 15.95 -20.58
C GLN A 80 -8.63 14.46 -20.19
N ARG A 81 -8.56 13.62 -21.21
CA ARG A 81 -8.53 12.15 -21.04
C ARG A 81 -7.12 11.67 -20.75
N LYS A 82 -6.63 11.97 -19.56
CA LYS A 82 -5.56 11.12 -19.02
C LYS A 82 -6.21 9.88 -18.42
N GLU A 83 -5.83 8.72 -18.92
CA GLU A 83 -6.20 7.48 -18.28
C GLU A 83 -5.52 7.41 -16.90
N LYS A 84 -6.29 7.04 -15.87
CA LYS A 84 -5.77 6.98 -14.50
C LYS A 84 -5.80 5.54 -14.02
N PHE A 85 -4.69 5.11 -13.47
CA PHE A 85 -4.56 3.80 -12.85
C PHE A 85 -3.60 3.90 -11.66
N SER A 86 -3.96 3.29 -10.54
CA SER A 86 -3.08 3.25 -9.40
C SER A 86 -3.16 1.92 -8.65
N VAL A 87 -2.00 1.49 -8.17
CA VAL A 87 -1.85 0.29 -7.35
C VAL A 87 -1.13 0.62 -6.06
N SER A 88 -1.46 -0.11 -5.00
CA SER A 88 -0.65 -0.16 -3.79
C SER A 88 -0.14 -1.57 -3.59
N MET A 89 1.05 -1.74 -3.05
CA MET A 89 1.66 -3.04 -2.85
C MET A 89 2.58 -3.04 -1.65
N GLN A 90 2.73 -4.19 -1.02
CA GLN A 90 3.87 -4.45 -0.16
C GLN A 90 5.16 -4.36 -1.00
N HIS A 91 6.33 -4.39 -0.38
CA HIS A 91 7.60 -4.16 -1.06
C HIS A 91 8.02 -5.34 -1.97
N TYR A 92 7.26 -5.59 -3.03
CA TYR A 92 7.49 -6.67 -4.01
C TYR A 92 8.03 -6.15 -5.34
N THR A 93 9.29 -6.43 -5.64
CA THR A 93 9.90 -6.06 -6.93
C THR A 93 9.15 -6.62 -8.13
N PHE A 94 8.60 -7.83 -8.03
CA PHE A 94 7.82 -8.43 -9.11
C PHE A 94 6.51 -7.66 -9.39
N ALA A 95 5.89 -7.08 -8.36
CA ALA A 95 4.67 -6.28 -8.53
C ALA A 95 5.00 -4.92 -9.18
N VAL A 96 6.15 -4.33 -8.86
CA VAL A 96 6.68 -3.16 -9.57
C VAL A 96 6.97 -3.49 -11.03
N LYS A 97 7.61 -4.63 -11.31
CA LYS A 97 7.87 -5.07 -12.68
C LYS A 97 6.59 -5.31 -13.47
N ALA A 98 5.59 -5.96 -12.88
CA ALA A 98 4.28 -6.13 -13.49
C ALA A 98 3.65 -4.77 -13.86
N PHE A 99 3.82 -3.76 -13.00
CA PHE A 99 3.37 -2.40 -13.29
C PHE A 99 4.10 -1.78 -14.48
N VAL A 100 5.43 -1.92 -14.57
CA VAL A 100 6.22 -1.47 -15.72
C VAL A 100 5.73 -2.11 -17.02
N GLU A 101 5.50 -3.43 -17.02
CA GLU A 101 5.00 -4.12 -18.20
C GLU A 101 3.55 -3.71 -18.56
N THR A 102 2.74 -3.39 -17.56
CA THR A 102 1.39 -2.84 -17.76
C THR A 102 1.46 -1.49 -18.47
N VAL A 103 2.33 -0.58 -18.02
CA VAL A 103 2.52 0.73 -18.68
C VAL A 103 2.94 0.57 -20.13
N LYS A 104 3.90 -0.32 -20.41
CA LYS A 104 4.35 -0.60 -21.78
C LYS A 104 3.22 -1.14 -22.67
N LYS A 105 2.40 -2.06 -22.15
CA LYS A 105 1.29 -2.67 -22.87
C LYS A 105 0.10 -1.76 -23.07
N ALA A 106 -0.13 -0.84 -22.15
CA ALA A 106 -1.21 0.13 -22.24
C ALA A 106 -1.10 1.00 -23.50
N GLY A 107 0.13 1.27 -23.99
CA GLY A 107 0.38 1.92 -25.28
C GLY A 107 -0.29 3.29 -25.42
N MET A 108 -0.46 4.02 -24.31
CA MET A 108 -1.23 5.27 -24.24
C MET A 108 -0.31 6.48 -24.35
N ASP A 109 -0.71 7.46 -25.17
CA ASP A 109 0.03 8.73 -25.33
C ASP A 109 -0.14 9.65 -24.12
N SER A 110 -1.20 9.50 -23.31
CA SER A 110 -1.49 10.35 -22.16
C SER A 110 -2.12 9.56 -21.01
N TYR A 111 -1.39 9.47 -19.89
CA TYR A 111 -1.83 8.76 -18.68
C TYR A 111 -1.29 9.41 -17.42
N GLU A 112 -1.89 9.04 -16.28
CA GLU A 112 -1.44 9.38 -14.93
C GLU A 112 -1.55 8.10 -14.09
N PHE A 113 -0.45 7.35 -14.03
CA PHE A 113 -0.38 6.09 -13.31
C PHE A 113 0.45 6.22 -12.04
N ALA A 114 0.08 5.51 -10.99
CA ALA A 114 0.79 5.54 -9.71
C ALA A 114 0.98 4.13 -9.15
N ALA A 115 2.19 3.84 -8.68
CA ALA A 115 2.53 2.66 -7.91
C ALA A 115 3.03 3.11 -6.52
N ASN A 116 2.42 2.57 -5.46
CA ASN A 116 2.76 2.92 -4.08
C ASN A 116 3.24 1.67 -3.36
N GLU A 117 4.53 1.56 -3.07
CA GLU A 117 5.04 0.60 -2.09
C GLU A 117 4.75 1.15 -0.69
N THR A 118 4.09 0.37 0.15
CA THR A 118 3.64 0.85 1.46
C THR A 118 3.28 -0.31 2.40
N THR A 119 3.00 -0.01 3.66
CA THR A 119 2.66 -0.98 4.69
C THR A 119 1.42 -1.81 4.33
N THR A 120 1.32 -3.02 4.87
CA THR A 120 0.16 -3.90 4.65
C THR A 120 -1.17 -3.23 4.98
N TYR A 121 -1.22 -2.46 6.07
CA TYR A 121 -2.42 -1.72 6.44
C TYR A 121 -2.78 -0.64 5.42
N ASP A 122 -1.78 0.12 4.97
CA ASP A 122 -1.99 1.20 4.01
C ASP A 122 -2.31 0.69 2.60
N VAL A 123 -1.83 -0.50 2.21
CA VAL A 123 -2.28 -1.17 0.98
C VAL A 123 -3.81 -1.32 1.00
N MET A 124 -4.37 -1.85 2.08
CA MET A 124 -5.82 -2.02 2.21
C MET A 124 -6.56 -0.67 2.31
N GLU A 125 -6.04 0.29 3.07
CA GLU A 125 -6.63 1.62 3.19
C GLU A 125 -6.63 2.38 1.86
N ASN A 126 -5.55 2.32 1.09
CA ASN A 126 -5.48 2.97 -0.21
C ASN A 126 -6.53 2.43 -1.19
N VAL A 127 -6.80 1.11 -1.16
CA VAL A 127 -7.86 0.50 -1.99
C VAL A 127 -9.25 0.89 -1.48
N ARG A 128 -9.47 0.84 -0.17
CA ARG A 128 -10.73 1.29 0.46
C ARG A 128 -11.05 2.74 0.07
N ASN A 129 -10.05 3.61 0.17
CA ASN A 129 -10.20 5.05 -0.01
C ASN A 129 -10.05 5.51 -1.47
N PHE A 130 -10.15 4.60 -2.45
CA PHE A 130 -10.06 4.89 -3.89
C PHE A 130 -8.73 5.55 -4.33
N LYS A 131 -7.71 5.54 -3.50
CA LYS A 131 -6.37 5.99 -3.86
C LYS A 131 -5.69 4.98 -4.79
N SER A 132 -6.01 3.69 -4.62
CA SER A 132 -5.58 2.62 -5.50
C SER A 132 -6.76 1.76 -5.93
N GLU A 133 -6.72 1.25 -7.15
CA GLU A 133 -7.71 0.32 -7.67
C GLU A 133 -7.46 -1.10 -7.14
N ILE A 134 -6.19 -1.47 -7.06
CA ILE A 134 -5.70 -2.80 -6.69
C ILE A 134 -4.66 -2.64 -5.57
N GLY A 135 -4.71 -3.54 -4.60
CA GLY A 135 -3.69 -3.68 -3.56
C GLY A 135 -3.05 -5.07 -3.61
N VAL A 136 -1.73 -5.18 -3.69
CA VAL A 136 -1.02 -6.46 -3.70
C VAL A 136 -0.44 -6.75 -2.32
N LEU A 137 -0.79 -7.91 -1.76
CA LEU A 137 -0.31 -8.38 -0.45
C LEU A 137 -0.29 -9.90 -0.40
N TYR A 138 0.25 -10.47 0.68
CA TYR A 138 0.24 -11.91 0.89
C TYR A 138 -0.58 -12.33 2.11
N LEU A 139 -1.02 -13.59 2.08
CA LEU A 139 -1.58 -14.31 3.22
C LEU A 139 -0.72 -15.56 3.49
N ASN A 140 -0.67 -15.96 4.74
CA ASN A 140 -0.16 -17.26 5.18
C ASN A 140 -1.05 -17.80 6.31
N ASP A 141 -0.77 -19.01 6.80
CA ASP A 141 -1.58 -19.64 7.84
C ASP A 141 -1.65 -18.84 9.15
N PHE A 142 -0.60 -18.05 9.44
CA PHE A 142 -0.55 -17.22 10.64
C PHE A 142 -1.42 -15.97 10.53
N ASN A 143 -1.34 -15.24 9.40
CA ASN A 143 -1.97 -13.92 9.28
C ASN A 143 -3.36 -13.93 8.63
N GLU A 144 -3.73 -15.02 7.92
CA GLU A 144 -4.94 -15.10 7.10
C GLU A 144 -6.21 -14.72 7.86
N GLN A 145 -6.44 -15.33 9.02
CA GLN A 145 -7.67 -15.09 9.76
C GLN A 145 -7.85 -13.63 10.13
N VAL A 146 -6.79 -12.96 10.55
CA VAL A 146 -6.79 -11.55 10.95
C VAL A 146 -6.92 -10.65 9.73
N LEU A 147 -6.11 -10.87 8.70
CA LEU A 147 -6.14 -10.05 7.49
C LEU A 147 -7.47 -10.18 6.75
N MET A 148 -8.03 -11.39 6.60
CA MET A 148 -9.32 -11.62 5.97
C MET A 148 -10.48 -10.96 6.74
N LYS A 149 -10.37 -10.84 8.07
CA LYS A 149 -11.32 -10.07 8.86
C LYS A 149 -11.22 -8.58 8.53
N ILE A 150 -10.01 -8.01 8.55
CA ILE A 150 -9.77 -6.60 8.23
C ILE A 150 -10.22 -6.28 6.80
N ILE A 151 -9.89 -7.12 5.82
CA ILE A 151 -10.28 -6.99 4.41
C ILE A 151 -11.81 -6.89 4.29
N ARG A 152 -12.55 -7.78 4.96
CA ARG A 152 -14.02 -7.77 4.95
C ARG A 152 -14.62 -6.55 5.64
N GLU A 153 -14.09 -6.16 6.79
CA GLU A 153 -14.54 -4.96 7.54
C GLU A 153 -14.32 -3.68 6.74
N LYS A 154 -13.28 -3.65 5.90
CA LYS A 154 -13.01 -2.53 4.99
C LYS A 154 -13.82 -2.57 3.68
N GLY A 155 -14.72 -3.54 3.51
CA GLY A 155 -15.51 -3.69 2.28
C GLY A 155 -14.66 -4.11 1.07
N LEU A 156 -13.57 -4.83 1.31
CA LEU A 156 -12.68 -5.36 0.30
C LEU A 156 -12.89 -6.87 0.11
N GLU A 157 -12.35 -7.42 -0.96
CA GLU A 157 -12.24 -8.84 -1.23
C GLU A 157 -10.83 -9.17 -1.70
N PHE A 158 -10.34 -10.35 -1.33
CA PHE A 158 -9.02 -10.85 -1.70
C PHE A 158 -9.17 -11.94 -2.76
N GLU A 159 -8.35 -11.86 -3.79
CA GLU A 159 -8.22 -12.89 -4.82
C GLU A 159 -6.76 -13.36 -4.87
N GLU A 160 -6.58 -14.68 -4.71
CA GLU A 160 -5.26 -15.31 -4.78
C GLU A 160 -4.76 -15.39 -6.22
N LEU A 161 -3.50 -15.05 -6.44
CA LEU A 161 -2.81 -15.15 -7.72
C LEU A 161 -1.99 -16.45 -7.82
N PHE A 162 -1.15 -16.69 -6.82
CA PHE A 162 -0.30 -17.88 -6.71
C PHE A 162 0.22 -18.06 -5.28
N ALA A 163 0.72 -19.26 -5.01
CA ALA A 163 1.45 -19.56 -3.78
C ALA A 163 2.91 -19.90 -4.09
N CYS A 164 3.81 -19.47 -3.22
CA CYS A 164 5.25 -19.75 -3.29
C CYS A 164 5.81 -20.16 -1.94
N ASP A 165 7.01 -20.75 -1.95
CA ASP A 165 7.77 -21.05 -0.75
C ASP A 165 8.49 -19.81 -0.22
N THR A 166 8.96 -19.88 1.01
CA THR A 166 9.79 -18.83 1.62
C THR A 166 11.25 -19.02 1.24
N TYR A 167 11.89 -17.93 0.86
CA TYR A 167 13.31 -17.86 0.52
C TYR A 167 14.03 -16.83 1.39
N VAL A 168 15.32 -17.02 1.56
CA VAL A 168 16.25 -16.05 2.16
C VAL A 168 16.77 -15.15 1.07
N TYR A 169 16.52 -13.86 1.14
CA TYR A 169 17.06 -12.86 0.22
C TYR A 169 18.27 -12.20 0.83
N LEU A 170 19.39 -12.29 0.14
CA LEU A 170 20.69 -11.80 0.59
C LEU A 170 21.53 -11.34 -0.62
N TRP A 171 22.63 -10.63 -0.36
CA TRP A 171 23.54 -10.23 -1.42
C TRP A 171 24.54 -11.36 -1.76
N SER A 172 25.07 -11.35 -2.98
CA SER A 172 25.91 -12.43 -3.53
C SER A 172 27.24 -12.63 -2.80
N GLY A 173 27.72 -11.62 -2.07
CA GLY A 173 28.91 -11.73 -1.23
C GLY A 173 28.63 -12.12 0.23
N HIS A 174 27.38 -12.44 0.57
CA HIS A 174 27.02 -12.90 1.92
C HIS A 174 27.72 -14.23 2.25
N PRO A 175 28.18 -14.46 3.50
CA PRO A 175 28.85 -15.72 3.87
C PRO A 175 28.04 -17.00 3.57
N LEU A 176 26.71 -16.92 3.57
CA LEU A 176 25.82 -18.04 3.23
C LEU A 176 25.44 -18.12 1.75
N ALA A 177 25.94 -17.23 0.87
CA ALA A 177 25.54 -17.17 -0.54
C ALA A 177 25.89 -18.42 -1.35
N GLY A 178 26.85 -19.23 -0.89
CA GLY A 178 27.24 -20.50 -1.54
C GLY A 178 26.36 -21.71 -1.17
N GLN A 179 25.38 -21.54 -0.31
CA GLN A 179 24.52 -22.62 0.14
C GLN A 179 23.37 -22.89 -0.83
N SER A 180 22.91 -24.13 -0.91
CA SER A 180 21.72 -24.51 -1.70
C SER A 180 20.41 -24.38 -0.92
N VAL A 181 20.47 -24.43 0.41
CA VAL A 181 19.36 -24.28 1.36
C VAL A 181 19.93 -23.69 2.63
N ILE A 182 19.22 -22.76 3.26
CA ILE A 182 19.62 -22.10 4.51
C ILE A 182 18.56 -22.38 5.59
N SER A 183 18.99 -22.67 6.83
CA SER A 183 18.10 -22.82 7.98
C SER A 183 17.98 -21.53 8.80
N MET A 184 16.92 -21.40 9.60
CA MET A 184 16.76 -20.27 10.54
C MET A 184 17.90 -20.23 11.58
N GLU A 185 18.42 -21.37 12.00
CA GLU A 185 19.53 -21.47 12.95
C GLU A 185 20.81 -20.83 12.38
N GLU A 186 21.13 -21.07 11.10
CA GLU A 186 22.28 -20.46 10.43
C GLU A 186 22.12 -18.94 10.28
N LEU A 187 20.88 -18.48 10.17
CA LEU A 187 20.56 -17.04 10.05
C LEU A 187 20.66 -16.27 11.37
N ASP A 188 20.68 -16.93 12.52
CA ASP A 188 20.77 -16.31 13.85
C ASP A 188 22.05 -15.47 14.05
N GLU A 189 23.11 -15.77 13.28
CA GLU A 189 24.38 -15.02 13.32
C GLU A 189 24.32 -13.69 12.57
N TYR A 190 23.27 -13.46 11.75
CA TYR A 190 23.14 -12.32 10.86
C TYR A 190 21.94 -11.44 11.22
N PRO A 191 21.96 -10.12 10.96
CA PRO A 191 20.81 -9.28 11.16
C PRO A 191 19.69 -9.61 10.18
N CYS A 192 18.47 -9.80 10.69
CA CYS A 192 17.27 -9.86 9.89
C CYS A 192 16.80 -8.44 9.55
N LEU A 193 16.40 -8.21 8.31
CA LEU A 193 15.81 -6.96 7.85
C LEU A 193 14.31 -7.14 7.66
N SER A 194 13.53 -6.17 8.08
CA SER A 194 12.08 -6.14 7.96
C SER A 194 11.61 -4.74 7.59
N PHE A 195 10.49 -4.65 6.89
CA PHE A 195 9.84 -3.38 6.62
C PHE A 195 9.03 -2.92 7.83
N ASP A 196 9.24 -1.66 8.24
CA ASP A 196 8.51 -1.07 9.35
C ASP A 196 7.05 -0.85 8.98
N GLN A 197 6.14 -1.38 9.80
CA GLN A 197 4.69 -1.24 9.63
C GLN A 197 4.12 0.01 10.33
N GLY A 198 5.00 0.90 10.83
CA GLY A 198 4.62 2.17 11.44
C GLY A 198 3.68 2.01 12.64
N ARG A 199 2.64 2.83 12.71
CA ARG A 199 1.68 2.82 13.83
C ARG A 199 0.87 1.53 13.96
N ASN A 200 0.73 0.79 12.87
CA ASN A 200 -0.01 -0.47 12.82
C ASN A 200 0.93 -1.68 12.95
N SER A 201 1.99 -1.56 13.74
CA SER A 201 3.01 -2.59 13.94
C SER A 201 2.47 -3.79 14.71
N SER A 202 1.73 -4.65 14.00
CA SER A 202 1.27 -5.96 14.46
C SER A 202 2.01 -7.05 13.69
N LEU A 203 2.35 -8.15 14.35
CA LEU A 203 3.00 -9.31 13.71
C LEU A 203 2.18 -9.86 12.54
N TYR A 204 0.84 -9.73 12.59
CA TYR A 204 -0.05 -10.13 11.50
C TYR A 204 0.05 -9.24 10.25
N LEU A 205 0.58 -8.03 10.39
CA LEU A 205 0.74 -7.06 9.29
C LEU A 205 2.18 -7.02 8.75
N ALA A 206 3.09 -7.83 9.29
CA ALA A 206 4.45 -7.94 8.77
C ALA A 206 4.45 -8.37 7.30
N GLU A 207 5.40 -7.85 6.54
CA GLU A 207 5.56 -8.16 5.11
C GLU A 207 6.42 -9.40 4.88
N GLU A 208 7.18 -9.80 5.89
CA GLU A 208 8.06 -10.95 5.86
C GLU A 208 7.43 -12.14 6.58
N MET A 209 7.78 -13.32 6.10
CA MET A 209 7.46 -14.58 6.76
C MET A 209 8.19 -14.70 8.10
N LYS A 210 7.78 -15.66 8.93
CA LYS A 210 8.39 -15.88 10.25
C LYS A 210 8.34 -14.66 11.18
N SER A 211 7.30 -13.83 11.08
CA SER A 211 7.16 -12.61 11.91
C SER A 211 7.07 -12.90 13.43
N THR A 212 6.80 -14.13 13.82
CA THR A 212 6.76 -14.59 15.22
C THR A 212 8.11 -15.16 15.72
N TYR A 213 9.10 -15.29 14.84
CA TYR A 213 10.42 -15.77 15.22
C TYR A 213 11.12 -14.74 16.14
N ASP A 214 11.82 -15.22 17.18
CA ASP A 214 12.55 -14.36 18.11
C ASP A 214 13.93 -14.02 17.55
N TYR A 215 13.96 -13.02 16.67
CA TYR A 215 15.20 -12.57 16.02
C TYR A 215 16.15 -11.92 17.01
N LYS A 216 17.34 -12.48 17.20
CA LYS A 216 18.42 -11.90 18.02
C LYS A 216 18.85 -10.51 17.56
N ARG A 217 18.79 -10.26 16.24
CA ARG A 217 19.17 -8.99 15.60
C ARG A 217 18.15 -8.66 14.53
N LEU A 218 17.30 -7.67 14.79
CA LEU A 218 16.27 -7.20 13.86
C LEU A 218 16.48 -5.72 13.55
N ILE A 219 16.54 -5.38 12.27
CA ILE A 219 16.63 -3.99 11.80
C ILE A 219 15.42 -3.70 10.92
N LYS A 220 14.74 -2.59 11.20
CA LYS A 220 13.59 -2.15 10.42
C LYS A 220 13.97 -1.01 9.48
N ALA A 221 13.45 -1.03 8.26
CA ALA A 221 13.61 0.01 7.26
C ALA A 221 12.26 0.38 6.66
N ASN A 222 12.14 1.61 6.15
CA ASN A 222 10.88 2.10 5.57
C ASN A 222 10.88 2.06 4.04
N ASP A 223 12.03 1.77 3.44
CA ASP A 223 12.19 1.76 2.00
C ASP A 223 13.20 0.69 1.55
N ARG A 224 13.03 0.28 0.30
CA ARG A 224 13.85 -0.77 -0.32
C ARG A 224 15.31 -0.37 -0.45
N ALA A 225 15.63 0.87 -0.80
CA ALA A 225 17.01 1.29 -1.04
C ALA A 225 17.83 1.22 0.24
N THR A 226 17.28 1.69 1.35
CA THR A 226 17.86 1.58 2.69
C THR A 226 18.04 0.11 3.09
N LEU A 227 17.04 -0.74 2.86
CA LEU A 227 17.09 -2.16 3.17
C LEU A 227 18.24 -2.86 2.39
N LEU A 228 18.36 -2.60 1.09
CA LEU A 228 19.43 -3.17 0.26
C LEU A 228 20.83 -2.69 0.71
N ASN A 229 20.98 -1.44 1.13
CA ASN A 229 22.23 -0.93 1.69
C ASN A 229 22.61 -1.64 2.99
N PHE A 230 21.66 -1.90 3.88
CA PHE A 230 21.91 -2.68 5.10
C PHE A 230 22.25 -4.13 4.79
N MET A 231 21.63 -4.72 3.76
CA MET A 231 21.92 -6.09 3.34
C MET A 231 23.39 -6.26 2.96
N ILE A 232 23.97 -5.33 2.20
CA ILE A 232 25.38 -5.34 1.84
C ILE A 232 26.25 -4.94 3.03
N GLY A 233 25.95 -3.82 3.68
CA GLY A 233 26.82 -3.22 4.68
C GLY A 233 26.95 -4.01 5.98
N LEU A 234 25.96 -4.87 6.29
CA LEU A 234 25.88 -5.61 7.54
C LEU A 234 25.85 -7.13 7.37
N ASN A 235 26.02 -7.63 6.13
CA ASN A 235 25.73 -9.04 5.80
C ASN A 235 24.34 -9.45 6.35
N ALA A 236 23.34 -8.62 6.12
CA ALA A 236 22.00 -8.86 6.59
C ALA A 236 21.17 -9.60 5.54
N TYR A 237 20.05 -10.15 5.95
CA TYR A 237 19.10 -10.87 5.09
C TYR A 237 17.66 -10.43 5.34
N THR A 238 16.77 -10.76 4.41
CA THR A 238 15.33 -10.73 4.65
C THR A 238 14.67 -11.98 4.07
N LEU A 239 13.42 -12.26 4.47
CA LEU A 239 12.65 -13.37 3.94
C LEU A 239 11.73 -12.88 2.82
N CYS A 240 11.66 -13.62 1.71
CA CYS A 240 10.93 -13.20 0.51
C CYS A 240 10.24 -14.37 -0.20
N SER A 241 9.53 -14.05 -1.27
CA SER A 241 8.84 -15.01 -2.14
C SER A 241 9.74 -15.80 -3.09
N GLY A 242 11.05 -15.55 -3.11
CA GLY A 242 11.97 -16.13 -4.08
C GLY A 242 11.90 -15.56 -5.49
N ILE A 243 10.93 -14.70 -5.78
CA ILE A 243 10.79 -14.05 -7.10
C ILE A 243 11.74 -12.87 -7.19
N ILE A 244 12.84 -13.05 -7.91
CA ILE A 244 13.85 -12.03 -8.16
C ILE A 244 13.63 -11.39 -9.52
N CYS A 245 13.82 -10.07 -9.60
CA CYS A 245 13.82 -9.29 -10.82
C CYS A 245 15.19 -8.60 -10.98
N GLU A 246 16.20 -9.35 -11.45
CA GLU A 246 17.57 -8.86 -11.60
C GLU A 246 17.65 -7.58 -12.43
N GLU A 247 16.82 -7.44 -13.44
CA GLU A 247 16.75 -6.26 -14.30
C GLU A 247 16.32 -4.97 -13.58
N LEU A 248 15.76 -5.07 -12.37
CA LEU A 248 15.37 -3.92 -11.55
C LEU A 248 16.29 -3.70 -10.35
N ASN A 249 16.79 -4.78 -9.73
CA ASN A 249 17.59 -4.72 -8.51
C ASN A 249 19.08 -4.99 -8.77
N GLY A 250 19.48 -5.37 -10.01
CA GLY A 250 20.83 -5.83 -10.32
C GLY A 250 21.03 -7.31 -9.96
N SER A 251 22.17 -7.85 -10.41
CA SER A 251 22.57 -9.26 -10.20
C SER A 251 23.31 -9.52 -8.88
N ASP A 252 23.46 -8.49 -8.05
CA ASP A 252 24.21 -8.58 -6.79
C ASP A 252 23.42 -9.23 -5.65
N TYR A 253 22.17 -9.62 -5.90
CA TYR A 253 21.28 -10.21 -4.91
C TYR A 253 20.74 -11.55 -5.40
N MET A 254 20.51 -12.45 -4.44
CA MET A 254 20.00 -13.79 -4.72
C MET A 254 18.97 -14.24 -3.67
N ALA A 255 18.17 -15.23 -4.04
CA ALA A 255 17.25 -15.89 -3.13
C ALA A 255 17.64 -17.37 -3.01
N ILE A 256 17.79 -17.83 -1.78
CA ILE A 256 18.14 -19.21 -1.46
C ILE A 256 16.95 -19.82 -0.68
N PRO A 257 16.52 -21.05 -1.00
CA PRO A 257 15.41 -21.69 -0.28
C PRO A 257 15.64 -21.72 1.23
N LEU A 258 14.61 -21.40 2.00
CA LEU A 258 14.61 -21.57 3.45
C LEU A 258 14.22 -23.02 3.78
N LYS A 259 14.96 -23.68 4.66
CA LYS A 259 14.71 -25.07 5.08
C LYS A 259 13.35 -25.23 5.78
N GLU A 260 13.04 -24.32 6.70
CA GLU A 260 11.79 -24.24 7.44
C GLU A 260 10.73 -23.43 6.67
N THR A 261 10.56 -23.76 5.40
CA THR A 261 9.69 -23.01 4.50
C THR A 261 8.22 -22.98 4.96
N GLU A 262 7.56 -21.89 4.69
CA GLU A 262 6.11 -21.71 4.82
C GLU A 262 5.56 -21.20 3.49
N LYS A 263 4.30 -21.48 3.22
CA LYS A 263 3.66 -21.00 1.99
C LYS A 263 3.23 -19.54 2.14
N MET A 264 3.66 -18.72 1.18
CA MET A 264 3.12 -17.39 0.93
C MET A 264 2.08 -17.47 -0.17
N ARG A 265 0.86 -17.07 0.10
CA ARG A 265 -0.21 -16.94 -0.91
C ARG A 265 -0.28 -15.48 -1.32
N ILE A 266 0.35 -15.16 -2.44
CA ILE A 266 0.33 -13.83 -3.02
C ILE A 266 -1.01 -13.63 -3.72
N GLY A 267 -1.62 -12.48 -3.46
CA GLY A 267 -2.89 -12.12 -4.07
C GLY A 267 -3.08 -10.61 -4.12
N TYR A 268 -4.26 -10.23 -4.54
CA TYR A 268 -4.61 -8.82 -4.56
C TYR A 268 -5.95 -8.57 -3.87
N VAL A 269 -6.09 -7.38 -3.33
CA VAL A 269 -7.36 -6.87 -2.81
C VAL A 269 -7.94 -5.83 -3.74
N LYS A 270 -9.25 -5.85 -3.87
CA LYS A 270 -10.06 -4.85 -4.57
C LYS A 270 -11.31 -4.53 -3.75
N ARG A 271 -12.01 -3.46 -4.07
CA ARG A 271 -13.31 -3.18 -3.44
C ARG A 271 -14.33 -4.23 -3.83
N LYS A 272 -15.09 -4.70 -2.86
CA LYS A 272 -16.12 -5.71 -3.06
C LYS A 272 -17.15 -5.24 -4.09
N GLY A 273 -17.42 -6.07 -5.08
CA GLY A 273 -18.39 -5.76 -6.16
C GLY A 273 -17.92 -4.71 -7.17
N ALA A 274 -16.70 -4.16 -7.04
CA ALA A 274 -16.17 -3.23 -8.04
C ALA A 274 -15.62 -3.97 -9.26
N SER A 275 -15.93 -3.43 -10.45
CA SER A 275 -15.31 -3.89 -11.69
C SER A 275 -13.87 -3.38 -11.76
N ILE A 276 -12.97 -4.24 -12.19
CA ILE A 276 -11.58 -3.88 -12.51
C ILE A 276 -11.54 -3.18 -13.87
N SER A 277 -10.79 -2.08 -13.96
CA SER A 277 -10.57 -1.38 -15.22
C SER A 277 -9.80 -2.25 -16.23
N HIS A 278 -9.80 -1.85 -17.49
CA HIS A 278 -9.02 -2.55 -18.52
C HIS A 278 -7.52 -2.58 -18.16
N ILE A 279 -6.98 -1.47 -17.66
CA ILE A 279 -5.57 -1.39 -17.22
C ILE A 279 -5.32 -2.28 -16.02
N GLY A 280 -6.24 -2.30 -15.05
CA GLY A 280 -6.18 -3.20 -13.90
C GLY A 280 -6.18 -4.67 -14.29
N GLN A 281 -6.95 -5.05 -15.32
CA GLN A 281 -6.94 -6.41 -15.86
C GLN A 281 -5.57 -6.77 -16.46
N ILE A 282 -4.96 -5.88 -17.25
CA ILE A 282 -3.61 -6.06 -17.79
C ILE A 282 -2.62 -6.27 -16.63
N TYR A 283 -2.71 -5.45 -15.59
CA TYR A 283 -1.82 -5.58 -14.42
C TYR A 283 -1.96 -6.93 -13.71
N ILE A 284 -3.19 -7.40 -13.50
CA ILE A 284 -3.44 -8.72 -12.90
C ILE A 284 -2.88 -9.84 -13.78
N GLU A 285 -3.01 -9.74 -15.10
CA GLU A 285 -2.43 -10.70 -16.03
C GLU A 285 -0.90 -10.72 -15.99
N GLU A 286 -0.26 -9.54 -15.86
CA GLU A 286 1.19 -9.46 -15.66
C GLU A 286 1.63 -10.09 -14.33
N LEU A 287 0.87 -9.89 -13.25
CA LEU A 287 1.14 -10.55 -11.97
C LEU A 287 1.02 -12.08 -12.06
N LYS A 288 0.01 -12.60 -12.77
CA LYS A 288 -0.22 -14.05 -12.91
C LYS A 288 0.93 -14.79 -13.61
N LYS A 289 1.73 -14.12 -14.44
CA LYS A 289 2.88 -14.74 -15.12
C LYS A 289 3.97 -15.20 -14.15
N TYR A 290 4.01 -14.64 -12.95
CA TYR A 290 4.97 -15.08 -11.94
C TYR A 290 4.68 -16.45 -11.36
N LYS A 291 3.46 -16.97 -11.52
CA LYS A 291 3.13 -18.36 -11.17
C LYS A 291 4.01 -19.37 -11.91
N GLU A 292 4.33 -19.10 -13.18
CA GLU A 292 5.16 -19.99 -14.03
C GLU A 292 6.66 -19.95 -13.65
N LYS A 293 7.09 -18.93 -12.91
CA LYS A 293 8.50 -18.78 -12.47
C LYS A 293 8.79 -19.46 -11.14
N ILE A 294 7.77 -19.94 -10.46
CA ILE A 294 7.87 -20.59 -9.12
C ILE A 294 7.92 -22.12 -9.26
N MET A 295 7.54 -22.64 -10.41
CA MET A 295 7.66 -24.06 -10.77
C MET A 295 9.03 -24.36 -11.38
#